data_ee9a3938cf49fa9be6f747976e663359
#
_entry.id   ee9a3938cf49fa9be6f747976e663359
#
_cell.length_a   1.000
_cell.length_b   1.000
_cell.length_c   1.000
_cell.angle_alpha   90.00
_cell.angle_beta   90.00
_cell.angle_gamma   90.00
#
_symmetry.space_group_name_H-M   'P 1'
#
loop_
_entity.id
_entity.type
_entity.pdbx_description
1 polymer ?
#
loop_
_entity_poly.entity_id
_entity_poly.type
_entity_poly.pdbx_seq_one_letter_code
_entity_poly.pdbx_strand_id
1 'polypeptide(L)'
;MLYTGMIEAFIIVFILSAVGSLVLNMVFRFFGKKGYLGNLYPNVRGGIPRAIGLVPFIILCFFFLPKYNTLVLIMGLFAFFDDVLGRTPSPIGIEWGQISRGVGMLFVMIAGFYFGFGISSIFIALLVQPINISDMQPGSTCMVTVIMSVVTIICMLIAGSPQVSELPAIYTPLLLIIVCIAYSPLDFAGKIMLGEVGNHSFAIALGICFYLIGGFWWLIVLSFVTVCLSLIHI
;
A
#
# COMPACT_ATOMS: atom_id res chain seq x y z
N MET A 1 -20.96 3.11 -21.03
CA MET A 1 -20.13 4.27 -20.68
C MET A 1 -19.31 4.05 -19.40
N LEU A 2 -19.87 3.63 -18.26
CA LEU A 2 -19.13 3.46 -17.00
C LEU A 2 -17.98 2.42 -17.11
N TYR A 3 -18.24 1.28 -17.74
CA TYR A 3 -17.27 0.19 -17.90
C TYR A 3 -16.13 0.52 -18.88
N THR A 4 -16.38 1.30 -19.93
CA THR A 4 -15.33 1.74 -20.86
C THR A 4 -14.33 2.65 -20.15
N GLY A 5 -14.79 3.62 -19.38
CA GLY A 5 -13.93 4.48 -18.57
C GLY A 5 -13.11 3.73 -17.50
N MET A 6 -13.67 2.66 -16.93
CA MET A 6 -12.90 1.81 -15.98
C MET A 6 -11.77 1.05 -16.67
N ILE A 7 -12.00 0.47 -17.84
CA ILE A 7 -10.96 -0.25 -18.59
C ILE A 7 -9.83 0.70 -18.98
N GLU A 8 -10.18 1.88 -19.49
CA GLU A 8 -9.20 2.92 -19.82
C GLU A 8 -8.37 3.33 -18.58
N ALA A 9 -9.02 3.56 -17.44
CA ALA A 9 -8.34 3.87 -16.19
C ALA A 9 -7.38 2.74 -15.77
N PHE A 10 -7.78 1.48 -15.89
CA PHE A 10 -6.93 0.34 -15.55
C PHE A 10 -5.73 0.18 -16.48
N ILE A 11 -5.89 0.45 -17.78
CA ILE A 11 -4.77 0.46 -18.74
C ILE A 11 -3.79 1.58 -18.38
N ILE A 12 -4.29 2.78 -18.09
CA ILE A 12 -3.46 3.91 -17.67
C ILE A 12 -2.71 3.59 -16.38
N VAL A 13 -3.39 3.05 -15.37
CA VAL A 13 -2.80 2.65 -14.09
C VAL A 13 -1.70 1.61 -14.29
N PHE A 14 -1.94 0.59 -15.11
CA PHE A 14 -0.95 -0.43 -15.42
C PHE A 14 0.31 0.18 -16.05
N ILE A 15 0.14 1.01 -17.06
CA ILE A 15 1.27 1.68 -17.75
C ILE A 15 2.01 2.61 -16.78
N LEU A 16 1.30 3.43 -16.01
CA LEU A 16 1.90 4.35 -15.04
C LEU A 16 2.67 3.57 -13.96
N SER A 17 2.14 2.45 -13.46
CA SER A 17 2.81 1.63 -12.45
C SER A 17 4.07 0.98 -13.02
N ALA A 18 4.00 0.35 -14.19
CA ALA A 18 5.13 -0.32 -14.80
C ALA A 18 6.24 0.67 -15.22
N VAL A 19 5.87 1.68 -16.02
CA VAL A 19 6.83 2.67 -16.54
C VAL A 19 7.35 3.55 -15.42
N GLY A 20 6.48 4.02 -14.53
CA GLY A 20 6.88 4.83 -13.38
C GLY A 20 7.88 4.12 -12.48
N SER A 21 7.67 2.83 -12.19
CA SER A 21 8.60 2.02 -11.39
C SER A 21 9.95 1.84 -12.09
N LEU A 22 9.96 1.64 -13.41
CA LEU A 22 11.20 1.57 -14.19
C LEU A 22 11.96 2.90 -14.16
N VAL A 23 11.28 4.00 -14.42
CA VAL A 23 11.88 5.34 -14.44
C VAL A 23 12.42 5.70 -13.06
N LEU A 24 11.62 5.53 -12.00
CA LEU A 24 12.04 5.84 -10.64
C LEU A 24 13.22 4.97 -10.20
N ASN A 25 13.24 3.67 -10.56
CA ASN A 25 14.38 2.79 -10.33
C ASN A 25 15.65 3.32 -11.01
N MET A 26 15.58 3.77 -12.27
CA MET A 26 16.74 4.33 -12.98
C MET A 26 17.22 5.61 -12.30
N VAL A 27 16.31 6.51 -11.95
CA VAL A 27 16.62 7.77 -11.24
C VAL A 27 17.28 7.50 -9.89
N PHE A 28 16.70 6.60 -9.08
CA PHE A 28 17.25 6.28 -7.76
C PHE A 28 18.61 5.57 -7.87
N ARG A 29 18.83 4.71 -8.86
CA ARG A 29 20.16 4.12 -9.11
C ARG A 29 21.20 5.18 -9.50
N PHE A 30 20.81 6.13 -10.36
CA PHE A 30 21.72 7.20 -10.77
C PHE A 30 22.14 8.09 -9.61
N PHE A 31 21.19 8.58 -8.82
CA PHE A 31 21.51 9.43 -7.66
C PHE A 31 22.07 8.64 -6.47
N GLY A 32 21.62 7.41 -6.27
CA GLY A 32 22.09 6.53 -5.20
C GLY A 32 23.55 6.17 -5.34
N LYS A 33 24.03 5.84 -6.55
CA LYS A 33 25.45 5.60 -6.82
C LYS A 33 26.33 6.82 -6.56
N LYS A 34 25.78 8.02 -6.59
CA LYS A 34 26.46 9.28 -6.25
C LYS A 34 26.39 9.61 -4.75
N GLY A 35 25.71 8.78 -3.94
CA GLY A 35 25.58 8.99 -2.50
C GLY A 35 24.52 10.01 -2.06
N TYR A 36 23.66 10.50 -2.98
CA TYR A 36 22.69 11.56 -2.66
C TYR A 36 21.40 11.07 -1.97
N LEU A 37 21.14 9.76 -1.96
CA LEU A 37 19.84 9.23 -1.52
C LEU A 37 19.83 8.67 -0.09
N GLY A 38 20.98 8.55 0.58
CA GLY A 38 21.04 8.05 1.95
C GLY A 38 20.26 6.74 2.15
N ASN A 39 19.31 6.75 3.07
CA ASN A 39 18.47 5.59 3.40
C ASN A 39 17.58 5.06 2.26
N LEU A 40 17.32 5.89 1.24
CA LEU A 40 16.54 5.47 0.06
C LEU A 40 17.34 4.61 -0.93
N TYR A 41 18.67 4.52 -0.73
CA TYR A 41 19.55 3.65 -1.51
C TYR A 41 20.54 2.93 -0.58
N PRO A 42 20.04 2.07 0.31
CA PRO A 42 20.89 1.37 1.27
C PRO A 42 21.84 0.40 0.56
N ASN A 43 23.01 0.19 1.13
CA ASN A 43 24.00 -0.77 0.61
C ASN A 43 23.61 -2.23 0.96
N VAL A 44 22.33 -2.56 0.83
CA VAL A 44 21.79 -3.90 1.04
C VAL A 44 21.69 -4.56 -0.33
N ARG A 45 22.07 -5.82 -0.44
CA ARG A 45 22.05 -6.60 -1.70
C ARG A 45 22.77 -5.90 -2.87
N GLY A 46 23.83 -5.12 -2.57
CA GLY A 46 24.62 -4.43 -3.60
C GLY A 46 24.04 -3.08 -4.06
N GLY A 47 23.20 -2.45 -3.27
CA GLY A 47 22.60 -1.16 -3.57
C GLY A 47 21.30 -1.30 -4.37
N ILE A 48 20.19 -1.50 -3.66
CA ILE A 48 18.85 -1.61 -4.26
C ILE A 48 18.04 -0.37 -3.87
N PRO A 49 17.39 0.31 -4.84
CA PRO A 49 16.51 1.42 -4.54
C PRO A 49 15.39 1.00 -3.60
N ARG A 50 15.24 1.71 -2.49
CA ARG A 50 14.14 1.62 -1.54
C ARG A 50 13.10 2.69 -1.89
N ALA A 51 11.89 2.53 -1.40
CA ALA A 51 10.78 3.46 -1.62
C ALA A 51 10.38 3.64 -3.11
N ILE A 52 10.60 2.63 -3.96
CA ILE A 52 10.01 2.64 -5.31
C ILE A 52 8.48 2.49 -5.22
N GLY A 53 7.96 2.04 -4.08
CA GLY A 53 6.55 2.10 -3.71
C GLY A 53 5.92 3.50 -3.73
N LEU A 54 6.70 4.57 -3.88
CA LEU A 54 6.17 5.90 -4.22
C LEU A 54 5.30 5.89 -5.49
N VAL A 55 5.60 5.03 -6.47
CA VAL A 55 4.80 4.94 -7.69
C VAL A 55 3.41 4.38 -7.41
N PRO A 56 3.25 3.17 -6.81
CA PRO A 56 1.96 2.69 -6.36
C PRO A 56 1.23 3.66 -5.45
N PHE A 57 1.92 4.27 -4.50
CA PHE A 57 1.34 5.26 -3.59
C PHE A 57 0.70 6.44 -4.34
N ILE A 58 1.44 7.07 -5.26
CA ILE A 58 0.94 8.19 -6.05
C ILE A 58 -0.28 7.75 -6.88
N ILE A 59 -0.22 6.57 -7.51
CA ILE A 59 -1.33 6.02 -8.27
C ILE A 59 -2.57 5.85 -7.39
N LEU A 60 -2.43 5.30 -6.19
CA LEU A 60 -3.54 5.14 -5.26
C LEU A 60 -4.11 6.51 -4.80
N CYS A 61 -3.27 7.53 -4.62
CA CYS A 61 -3.76 8.87 -4.30
C CYS A 61 -4.68 9.47 -5.36
N PHE A 62 -4.45 9.14 -6.64
CA PHE A 62 -5.23 9.73 -7.75
C PHE A 62 -6.36 8.83 -8.25
N PHE A 63 -6.20 7.50 -8.21
CA PHE A 63 -7.13 6.55 -8.81
C PHE A 63 -7.96 5.77 -7.79
N PHE A 64 -7.62 5.81 -6.50
CA PHE A 64 -8.45 5.21 -5.47
C PHE A 64 -9.73 6.02 -5.24
N LEU A 65 -10.71 5.42 -4.54
CA LEU A 65 -12.00 6.08 -4.29
C LEU A 65 -11.82 7.47 -3.67
N PRO A 66 -12.44 8.52 -4.24
CA PRO A 66 -12.45 9.85 -3.65
C PRO A 66 -12.88 9.81 -2.17
N LYS A 67 -12.36 10.71 -1.35
CA LYS A 67 -12.50 10.75 0.12
C LYS A 67 -11.62 9.72 0.82
N TYR A 68 -11.62 8.45 0.37
CA TYR A 68 -10.83 7.38 1.03
C TYR A 68 -9.35 7.40 0.61
N ASN A 69 -9.04 7.93 -0.57
CA ASN A 69 -7.66 8.17 -1.00
C ASN A 69 -6.89 9.10 -0.06
N THR A 70 -7.59 9.98 0.69
CA THR A 70 -6.98 10.84 1.72
C THR A 70 -6.33 10.01 2.83
N LEU A 71 -6.90 8.87 3.23
CA LEU A 71 -6.28 8.00 4.24
C LEU A 71 -4.99 7.36 3.70
N VAL A 72 -5.00 6.96 2.43
CA VAL A 72 -3.81 6.44 1.75
C VAL A 72 -2.74 7.54 1.66
N LEU A 73 -3.14 8.77 1.30
CA LEU A 73 -2.24 9.92 1.23
C LEU A 73 -1.60 10.21 2.59
N ILE A 74 -2.38 10.28 3.66
CA ILE A 74 -1.88 10.53 5.02
C ILE A 74 -0.83 9.46 5.37
N MET A 75 -1.21 8.18 5.30
CA MET A 75 -0.31 7.11 5.72
C MET A 75 0.94 7.03 4.84
N GLY A 76 0.79 7.16 3.52
CA GLY A 76 1.91 7.10 2.59
C GLY A 76 2.92 8.24 2.77
N LEU A 77 2.48 9.45 3.12
CA LEU A 77 3.38 10.55 3.45
C LEU A 77 4.22 10.23 4.69
N PHE A 78 3.61 9.77 5.79
CA PHE A 78 4.34 9.39 6.99
C PHE A 78 5.24 8.17 6.77
N ALA A 79 4.82 7.23 5.96
CA ALA A 79 5.62 6.09 5.56
C ALA A 79 6.81 6.47 4.67
N PHE A 80 6.65 7.47 3.82
CA PHE A 80 7.77 8.01 3.06
C PHE A 80 8.81 8.70 3.98
N PHE A 81 8.36 9.42 5.00
CA PHE A 81 9.27 9.93 6.03
C PHE A 81 9.98 8.79 6.79
N ASP A 82 9.30 7.68 7.06
CA ASP A 82 9.92 6.47 7.62
C ASP A 82 11.05 5.95 6.70
N ASP A 83 10.81 5.86 5.39
CA ASP A 83 11.84 5.45 4.41
C ASP A 83 13.04 6.42 4.36
N VAL A 84 12.80 7.72 4.47
CA VAL A 84 13.85 8.76 4.43
C VAL A 84 14.66 8.79 5.73
N LEU A 85 13.98 8.81 6.87
CA LEU A 85 14.62 8.90 8.20
C LEU A 85 15.25 7.56 8.61
N GLY A 86 14.63 6.45 8.19
CA GLY A 86 15.11 5.10 8.43
C GLY A 86 15.28 4.80 9.91
N ARG A 87 16.36 4.07 10.23
CA ARG A 87 16.72 3.67 11.60
C ARG A 87 17.52 4.71 12.37
N THR A 88 17.39 5.99 12.04
CA THR A 88 18.06 7.05 12.79
C THR A 88 17.49 7.13 14.21
N PRO A 89 18.31 6.99 15.27
CA PRO A 89 17.82 7.00 16.64
C PRO A 89 17.33 8.40 17.02
N SER A 90 16.22 8.47 17.74
CA SER A 90 15.74 9.70 18.37
C SER A 90 16.33 9.87 19.78
N PRO A 91 16.22 11.05 20.38
CA PRO A 91 16.67 11.30 21.76
C PRO A 91 16.01 10.41 22.82
N ILE A 92 14.84 9.82 22.51
CA ILE A 92 14.09 8.93 23.41
C ILE A 92 14.37 7.43 23.17
N GLY A 93 15.36 7.10 22.31
CA GLY A 93 15.78 5.73 22.03
C GLY A 93 14.90 4.96 21.04
N ILE A 94 13.84 5.59 20.49
CA ILE A 94 12.98 5.01 19.43
C ILE A 94 13.47 5.54 18.07
N GLU A 95 13.43 4.74 17.03
CA GLU A 95 13.80 5.17 15.69
C GLU A 95 12.80 6.21 15.14
N TRP A 96 13.31 7.27 14.49
CA TRP A 96 12.46 8.31 13.92
C TRP A 96 11.47 7.76 12.89
N GLY A 97 11.85 6.73 12.13
CA GLY A 97 10.97 6.04 11.21
C GLY A 97 9.76 5.42 11.93
N GLN A 98 9.99 4.72 13.05
CA GLN A 98 8.92 4.14 13.86
C GLN A 98 7.97 5.20 14.44
N ILE A 99 8.52 6.34 14.87
CA ILE A 99 7.72 7.48 15.36
C ILE A 99 6.84 8.00 14.22
N SER A 100 7.41 8.23 13.03
CA SER A 100 6.65 8.67 11.85
C SER A 100 5.50 7.72 11.54
N ARG A 101 5.77 6.40 11.51
CA ARG A 101 4.75 5.36 11.31
C ARG A 101 3.63 5.45 12.33
N GLY A 102 3.97 5.50 13.61
CA GLY A 102 2.98 5.58 14.70
C GLY A 102 2.10 6.82 14.60
N VAL A 103 2.69 7.97 14.30
CA VAL A 103 1.97 9.23 14.08
C VAL A 103 1.06 9.12 12.85
N GLY A 104 1.54 8.57 11.75
CA GLY A 104 0.75 8.35 10.55
C GLY A 104 -0.48 7.47 10.82
N MET A 105 -0.30 6.36 11.54
CA MET A 105 -1.42 5.49 11.95
C MET A 105 -2.43 6.25 12.81
N LEU A 106 -1.98 7.07 13.76
CA LEU A 106 -2.88 7.88 14.58
C LEU A 106 -3.69 8.86 13.74
N PHE A 107 -3.07 9.54 12.77
CA PHE A 107 -3.79 10.43 11.86
C PHE A 107 -4.80 9.67 10.99
N VAL A 108 -4.46 8.47 10.51
CA VAL A 108 -5.40 7.61 9.77
C VAL A 108 -6.60 7.21 10.66
N MET A 109 -6.37 6.85 11.91
CA MET A 109 -7.44 6.52 12.87
C MET A 109 -8.39 7.71 13.05
N ILE A 110 -7.84 8.90 13.30
CA ILE A 110 -8.65 10.13 13.52
C ILE A 110 -9.41 10.49 12.23
N ALA A 111 -8.73 10.58 11.10
CA ALA A 111 -9.36 10.93 9.82
C ALA A 111 -10.40 9.88 9.39
N GLY A 112 -10.09 8.60 9.57
CA GLY A 112 -11.01 7.50 9.28
C GLY A 112 -12.28 7.55 10.14
N PHE A 113 -12.16 7.93 11.42
CA PHE A 113 -13.32 8.14 12.26
C PHE A 113 -14.24 9.23 11.69
N TYR A 114 -13.68 10.37 11.27
CA TYR A 114 -14.43 11.46 10.63
C TYR A 114 -15.02 11.05 9.26
N PHE A 115 -14.38 10.16 8.54
CA PHE A 115 -14.90 9.66 7.26
C PHE A 115 -16.00 8.61 7.40
N GLY A 116 -16.38 8.25 8.62
CA GLY A 116 -17.51 7.38 8.90
C GLY A 116 -17.12 5.91 9.11
N PHE A 117 -15.83 5.58 9.21
CA PHE A 117 -15.39 4.23 9.58
C PHE A 117 -15.57 3.93 11.07
N GLY A 118 -15.72 4.96 11.93
CA GLY A 118 -15.81 4.79 13.36
C GLY A 118 -14.63 3.99 13.92
N ILE A 119 -14.92 2.99 14.78
CA ILE A 119 -13.90 2.14 15.40
C ILE A 119 -13.13 1.28 14.37
N SER A 120 -13.70 1.03 13.19
CA SER A 120 -13.03 0.30 12.10
C SER A 120 -11.76 1.00 11.62
N SER A 121 -11.64 2.32 11.80
CA SER A 121 -10.44 3.07 11.44
C SER A 121 -9.19 2.59 12.17
N ILE A 122 -9.34 2.07 13.40
CA ILE A 122 -8.25 1.49 14.19
C ILE A 122 -7.71 0.24 13.47
N PHE A 123 -8.60 -0.65 13.04
CA PHE A 123 -8.20 -1.91 12.37
C PHE A 123 -7.66 -1.65 10.96
N ILE A 124 -8.19 -0.64 10.25
CA ILE A 124 -7.62 -0.20 8.97
C ILE A 124 -6.17 0.25 9.15
N ALA A 125 -5.89 1.07 10.17
CA ALA A 125 -4.54 1.54 10.45
C ALA A 125 -3.61 0.39 10.92
N LEU A 126 -4.12 -0.54 11.73
CA LEU A 126 -3.34 -1.67 12.25
C LEU A 126 -2.93 -2.68 11.16
N LEU A 127 -3.61 -2.73 10.00
CA LEU A 127 -3.19 -3.56 8.87
C LEU A 127 -1.81 -3.21 8.32
N VAL A 128 -1.30 -2.03 8.63
CA VAL A 128 0.09 -1.65 8.34
C VAL A 128 1.07 -2.68 8.89
N GLN A 129 0.83 -3.25 10.06
CA GLN A 129 1.76 -4.18 10.70
C GLN A 129 1.91 -5.51 9.93
N PRO A 130 0.84 -6.28 9.64
CA PRO A 130 0.98 -7.53 8.91
C PRO A 130 1.50 -7.34 7.49
N ILE A 131 1.10 -6.27 6.81
CA ILE A 131 1.61 -6.00 5.45
C ILE A 131 3.10 -5.65 5.49
N ASN A 132 3.56 -4.90 6.50
CA ASN A 132 4.99 -4.64 6.69
C ASN A 132 5.79 -5.92 6.99
N ILE A 133 5.22 -6.85 7.76
CA ILE A 133 5.83 -8.16 7.98
C ILE A 133 5.97 -8.93 6.66
N SER A 134 5.01 -8.87 5.77
CA SER A 134 5.07 -9.53 4.47
C SER A 134 6.20 -9.02 3.56
N ASP A 135 6.72 -7.80 3.77
CA ASP A 135 7.80 -7.20 2.96
C ASP A 135 9.21 -7.72 3.28
N MET A 136 9.32 -8.74 4.11
CA MET A 136 10.63 -9.33 4.45
C MET A 136 11.28 -10.05 3.26
N GLN A 137 10.49 -10.49 2.28
CA GLN A 137 10.97 -11.12 1.05
C GLN A 137 10.52 -10.33 -0.19
N PRO A 138 11.35 -10.28 -1.26
CA PRO A 138 10.99 -9.61 -2.50
C PRO A 138 9.69 -10.16 -3.09
N GLY A 139 8.76 -9.28 -3.44
CA GLY A 139 7.50 -9.63 -4.06
C GLY A 139 6.39 -10.10 -3.11
N SER A 140 6.70 -10.46 -1.86
CA SER A 140 5.72 -11.05 -0.94
C SER A 140 4.56 -10.10 -0.63
N THR A 141 4.83 -8.82 -0.41
CA THR A 141 3.76 -7.83 -0.17
C THR A 141 2.81 -7.71 -1.36
N CYS A 142 3.35 -7.66 -2.58
CA CYS A 142 2.52 -7.65 -3.79
C CYS A 142 1.67 -8.92 -3.89
N MET A 143 2.24 -10.09 -3.58
CA MET A 143 1.52 -11.36 -3.60
C MET A 143 0.39 -11.40 -2.56
N VAL A 144 0.67 -11.01 -1.31
CA VAL A 144 -0.34 -10.91 -0.26
C VAL A 144 -1.45 -9.94 -0.66
N THR A 145 -1.09 -8.77 -1.21
CA THR A 145 -2.06 -7.77 -1.67
C THR A 145 -2.94 -8.31 -2.79
N VAL A 146 -2.37 -9.00 -3.78
CA VAL A 146 -3.13 -9.61 -4.88
C VAL A 146 -4.07 -10.70 -4.36
N ILE A 147 -3.58 -11.64 -3.55
CA ILE A 147 -4.39 -12.72 -2.99
C ILE A 147 -5.56 -12.14 -2.18
N MET A 148 -5.28 -11.20 -1.27
CA MET A 148 -6.31 -10.60 -0.43
C MET A 148 -7.29 -9.76 -1.24
N SER A 149 -6.86 -9.11 -2.32
CA SER A 149 -7.75 -8.41 -3.23
C SER A 149 -8.68 -9.35 -3.99
N VAL A 150 -8.17 -10.51 -4.45
CA VAL A 150 -8.99 -11.56 -5.07
C VAL A 150 -10.03 -12.11 -4.08
N VAL A 151 -9.60 -12.43 -2.85
CA VAL A 151 -10.51 -12.87 -1.79
C VAL A 151 -11.59 -11.82 -1.53
N THR A 152 -11.20 -10.54 -1.47
CA THR A 152 -12.13 -9.42 -1.30
C THR A 152 -13.18 -9.37 -2.42
N ILE A 153 -12.76 -9.53 -3.68
CA ILE A 153 -13.67 -9.57 -4.83
C ILE A 153 -14.67 -10.72 -4.68
N ILE A 154 -14.21 -11.91 -4.35
CA ILE A 154 -15.07 -13.07 -4.14
C ILE A 154 -16.08 -12.80 -3.02
N CYS A 155 -15.62 -12.24 -1.90
CA CYS A 155 -16.52 -11.89 -0.79
C CYS A 155 -17.54 -10.81 -1.19
N MET A 156 -17.14 -9.80 -1.97
CA MET A 156 -18.03 -8.78 -2.50
C MET A 156 -19.11 -9.37 -3.43
N LEU A 157 -18.75 -10.32 -4.27
CA LEU A 157 -19.71 -11.00 -5.17
C LEU A 157 -20.71 -11.84 -4.39
N ILE A 158 -20.27 -12.51 -3.33
CA ILE A 158 -21.16 -13.35 -2.49
C ILE A 158 -22.05 -12.48 -1.60
N ALA A 159 -21.52 -11.44 -0.99
CA ALA A 159 -22.25 -10.58 -0.06
C ALA A 159 -23.19 -9.59 -0.77
N GLY A 160 -23.10 -9.43 -2.09
CA GLY A 160 -23.88 -8.44 -2.82
C GLY A 160 -23.50 -7.01 -2.43
N SER A 161 -22.21 -6.70 -2.49
CA SER A 161 -21.64 -5.46 -1.93
C SER A 161 -22.29 -4.18 -2.49
N PRO A 162 -22.44 -3.14 -1.67
CA PRO A 162 -23.05 -1.89 -2.07
C PRO A 162 -22.20 -1.14 -3.10
N GLN A 163 -22.86 -0.33 -3.92
CA GLN A 163 -22.17 0.68 -4.73
C GLN A 163 -21.65 1.77 -3.82
N VAL A 164 -20.38 2.15 -4.01
CA VAL A 164 -19.75 3.27 -3.30
C VAL A 164 -19.62 4.42 -4.28
N SER A 165 -20.44 5.45 -4.10
CA SER A 165 -20.52 6.58 -5.04
C SER A 165 -20.88 6.15 -6.49
N GLU A 166 -20.23 6.70 -7.48
CA GLU A 166 -20.42 6.39 -8.90
C GLU A 166 -19.66 5.14 -9.37
N LEU A 167 -18.72 4.63 -8.54
CA LEU A 167 -17.92 3.46 -8.87
C LEU A 167 -18.36 2.24 -8.05
N PRO A 168 -18.41 1.03 -8.65
CA PRO A 168 -18.67 -0.18 -7.90
C PRO A 168 -17.55 -0.47 -6.90
N ALA A 169 -17.88 -0.97 -5.72
CA ALA A 169 -16.89 -1.27 -4.67
C ALA A 169 -15.77 -2.20 -5.16
N ILE A 170 -16.07 -3.10 -6.10
CA ILE A 170 -15.13 -4.03 -6.73
C ILE A 170 -14.00 -3.33 -7.51
N TYR A 171 -14.18 -2.05 -7.85
CA TYR A 171 -13.14 -1.25 -8.52
C TYR A 171 -11.85 -1.18 -7.69
N THR A 172 -11.98 -1.03 -6.37
CA THR A 172 -10.82 -0.82 -5.50
C THR A 172 -9.89 -2.02 -5.39
N PRO A 173 -10.36 -3.25 -5.13
CA PRO A 173 -9.46 -4.40 -5.11
C PRO A 173 -8.93 -4.73 -6.52
N LEU A 174 -9.67 -4.48 -7.61
CA LEU A 174 -9.14 -4.59 -8.97
C LEU A 174 -8.01 -3.61 -9.24
N LEU A 175 -8.14 -2.36 -8.78
CA LEU A 175 -7.07 -1.37 -8.87
C LEU A 175 -5.79 -1.85 -8.17
N LEU A 176 -5.90 -2.41 -6.96
CA LEU A 176 -4.75 -2.96 -6.22
C LEU A 176 -4.09 -4.10 -6.98
N ILE A 177 -4.87 -5.03 -7.55
CA ILE A 177 -4.34 -6.13 -8.38
C ILE A 177 -3.53 -5.59 -9.54
N ILE A 178 -4.07 -4.61 -10.28
CA ILE A 178 -3.42 -4.06 -11.47
C ILE A 178 -2.11 -3.34 -11.12
N VAL A 179 -2.13 -2.54 -10.06
CA VAL A 179 -0.93 -1.85 -9.56
C VAL A 179 0.14 -2.86 -9.16
N CYS A 180 -0.24 -3.90 -8.39
CA CYS A 180 0.69 -4.94 -7.95
C CYS A 180 1.25 -5.75 -9.12
N ILE A 181 0.43 -6.18 -10.08
CA ILE A 181 0.89 -6.95 -11.24
C ILE A 181 1.88 -6.13 -12.07
N ALA A 182 1.63 -4.84 -12.26
CA ALA A 182 2.52 -3.97 -13.02
C ALA A 182 3.85 -3.69 -12.31
N TYR A 183 3.84 -3.60 -10.96
CA TYR A 183 4.99 -3.33 -10.12
C TYR A 183 5.84 -4.59 -9.85
N SER A 184 5.20 -5.72 -9.59
CA SER A 184 5.79 -6.93 -9.03
C SER A 184 6.94 -7.56 -9.82
N PRO A 185 7.05 -7.50 -11.17
CA PRO A 185 8.15 -8.13 -11.87
C PRO A 185 9.54 -7.62 -11.47
N LEU A 186 9.65 -6.34 -11.17
CA LEU A 186 10.91 -5.74 -10.70
C LEU A 186 11.18 -6.10 -9.23
N ASP A 187 10.15 -6.19 -8.42
CA ASP A 187 10.22 -6.51 -7.01
C ASP A 187 10.59 -7.99 -6.81
N PHE A 188 9.90 -8.93 -7.46
CA PHE A 188 10.25 -10.35 -7.46
C PHE A 188 11.68 -10.62 -7.96
N ALA A 189 12.15 -9.84 -8.92
CA ALA A 189 13.53 -9.92 -9.40
C ALA A 189 14.55 -9.34 -8.39
N GLY A 190 14.12 -8.81 -7.24
CA GLY A 190 14.96 -8.18 -6.25
C GLY A 190 15.67 -6.92 -6.75
N LYS A 191 15.16 -6.27 -7.79
CA LYS A 191 15.78 -5.08 -8.40
C LYS A 191 15.36 -3.78 -7.76
N ILE A 192 14.25 -3.79 -7.04
CA ILE A 192 13.66 -2.67 -6.31
C ILE A 192 13.16 -3.15 -4.96
N MET A 193 12.84 -2.21 -4.07
CA MET A 193 12.14 -2.48 -2.81
C MET A 193 10.93 -1.56 -2.72
N LEU A 194 9.82 -2.13 -2.28
CA LEU A 194 8.57 -1.39 -2.11
C LEU A 194 8.73 -0.25 -1.10
N GLY A 195 9.44 -0.52 -0.01
CA GLY A 195 9.62 0.40 1.10
C GLY A 195 8.36 0.57 1.93
N GLU A 196 8.51 1.31 3.01
CA GLU A 196 7.39 1.57 3.93
C GLU A 196 6.24 2.33 3.23
N VAL A 197 6.59 3.26 2.31
CA VAL A 197 5.59 4.05 1.57
C VAL A 197 4.64 3.18 0.76
N GLY A 198 5.13 2.17 0.06
CA GLY A 198 4.31 1.26 -0.72
C GLY A 198 3.52 0.29 0.19
N ASN A 199 4.19 -0.33 1.15
CA ASN A 199 3.60 -1.26 2.10
C ASN A 199 2.41 -0.67 2.84
N HIS A 200 2.60 0.50 3.43
CA HIS A 200 1.56 1.15 4.23
C HIS A 200 0.41 1.66 3.35
N SER A 201 0.71 2.11 2.13
CA SER A 201 -0.34 2.51 1.18
C SER A 201 -1.23 1.33 0.79
N PHE A 202 -0.65 0.16 0.50
CA PHE A 202 -1.40 -1.06 0.23
C PHE A 202 -2.20 -1.53 1.45
N ALA A 203 -1.62 -1.44 2.65
CA ALA A 203 -2.30 -1.81 3.88
C ALA A 203 -3.59 -1.01 4.11
N ILE A 204 -3.51 0.31 4.01
CA ILE A 204 -4.68 1.19 4.19
C ILE A 204 -5.71 0.94 3.09
N ALA A 205 -5.28 0.83 1.84
CA ALA A 205 -6.18 0.57 0.73
C ALA A 205 -6.90 -0.80 0.87
N LEU A 206 -6.21 -1.86 1.27
CA LEU A 206 -6.80 -3.17 1.56
C LEU A 206 -7.80 -3.10 2.72
N GLY A 207 -7.44 -2.42 3.82
CA GLY A 207 -8.33 -2.26 4.96
C GLY A 207 -9.65 -1.57 4.59
N ILE A 208 -9.58 -0.56 3.74
CA ILE A 208 -10.77 0.09 3.19
C ILE A 208 -11.57 -0.90 2.33
N CYS A 209 -10.91 -1.67 1.45
CA CYS A 209 -11.57 -2.68 0.63
C CYS A 209 -12.32 -3.72 1.48
N PHE A 210 -11.72 -4.20 2.56
CA PHE A 210 -12.35 -5.16 3.49
C PHE A 210 -13.59 -4.58 4.16
N TYR A 211 -13.49 -3.32 4.62
CA TYR A 211 -14.63 -2.63 5.20
C TYR A 211 -15.79 -2.45 4.21
N LEU A 212 -15.49 -2.18 2.95
CA LEU A 212 -16.49 -1.96 1.89
C LEU A 212 -17.30 -3.22 1.52
N ILE A 213 -16.90 -4.41 1.93
CA ILE A 213 -17.70 -5.64 1.73
C ILE A 213 -18.99 -5.59 2.54
N GLY A 214 -18.93 -5.16 3.78
CA GLY A 214 -20.09 -5.13 4.68
C GLY A 214 -19.73 -4.68 6.10
N GLY A 215 -18.72 -3.80 6.23
CA GLY A 215 -18.38 -3.11 7.47
C GLY A 215 -17.41 -3.86 8.38
N PHE A 216 -17.56 -3.63 9.69
CA PHE A 216 -16.61 -3.99 10.73
C PHE A 216 -16.22 -5.48 10.76
N TRP A 217 -17.19 -6.39 10.67
CA TRP A 217 -16.92 -7.83 10.80
C TRP A 217 -16.10 -8.39 9.64
N TRP A 218 -16.36 -7.96 8.41
CA TRP A 218 -15.55 -8.33 7.26
C TRP A 218 -14.13 -7.83 7.39
N LEU A 219 -13.96 -6.59 7.86
CA LEU A 219 -12.63 -6.03 8.13
C LEU A 219 -11.86 -6.89 9.13
N ILE A 220 -12.46 -7.30 10.26
CA ILE A 220 -11.79 -8.13 11.27
C ILE A 220 -11.39 -9.49 10.71
N VAL A 221 -12.31 -10.19 10.07
CA VAL A 221 -12.05 -11.54 9.53
C VAL A 221 -10.94 -11.49 8.49
N LEU A 222 -11.01 -10.58 7.53
CA LEU A 222 -10.00 -10.49 6.47
C LEU A 222 -8.67 -9.94 6.97
N SER A 223 -8.68 -9.07 7.98
CA SER A 223 -7.44 -8.65 8.66
C SER A 223 -6.74 -9.84 9.32
N PHE A 224 -7.49 -10.71 10.01
CA PHE A 224 -6.94 -11.92 10.59
C PHE A 224 -6.36 -12.87 9.53
N VAL A 225 -7.08 -13.10 8.43
CA VAL A 225 -6.57 -13.89 7.28
C VAL A 225 -5.29 -13.27 6.72
N THR A 226 -5.22 -11.94 6.62
CA THR A 226 -4.02 -11.23 6.15
C THR A 226 -2.84 -11.45 7.09
N VAL A 227 -3.05 -11.41 8.42
CA VAL A 227 -2.01 -11.73 9.41
C VAL A 227 -1.48 -13.16 9.19
N CYS A 228 -2.37 -14.15 9.10
CA CYS A 228 -1.98 -15.54 8.87
C CYS A 228 -1.18 -15.70 7.56
N LEU A 229 -1.64 -15.07 6.49
CA LEU A 229 -0.97 -15.13 5.18
C LEU A 229 0.41 -14.46 5.21
N SER A 230 0.54 -13.32 5.91
CA SER A 230 1.82 -12.61 6.05
C SER A 230 2.85 -13.42 6.84
N LEU A 231 2.40 -14.22 7.83
CA LEU A 231 3.27 -15.06 8.64
C LEU A 231 3.74 -16.33 7.90
N ILE A 232 2.99 -16.81 6.91
CA ILE A 232 3.39 -18.01 6.14
C ILE A 232 4.62 -17.72 5.25
N HIS A 233 4.86 -16.46 4.92
CA HIS A 233 5.96 -16.04 4.04
C HIS A 233 7.25 -15.66 4.79
N ILE A 234 7.30 -15.85 6.10
CA ILE A 234 8.51 -15.68 6.92
C ILE A 234 9.23 -17.02 7.02
#